data_044afa14b8e57da3ee5269194ce56ff8
#
_entry.id   044afa14b8e57da3ee5269194ce56ff8
#
_cell.length_a   1.000
_cell.length_b   1.000
_cell.length_c   1.000
_cell.angle_alpha   90.00
_cell.angle_beta   90.00
_cell.angle_gamma   90.00
#
_symmetry.space_group_name_H-M   'P 1'
#
loop_
_entity.id
_entity.type
_entity.pdbx_description
1 polymer ?
#
loop_
_entity_poly.entity_id
_entity_poly.type
_entity_poly.pdbx_seq_one_letter_code
_entity_poly.pdbx_strand_id
1 'polypeptide(L)'
;MHPIPAAVYFAAVIVISMFTMHPVFIILSLAGSVLGCAVLGGRKAFSGWPFYVIVFLLTALINPLVVHRGQTVLFYIGLRAVTAEALIYGFAAAGVLVSVLMWFKCMGLVLTDDKIMYLFGRTLPKTALVISAATRLVPLFVRQIRVSADTQKCMGAGTGKGMRGRISMAARVFSANISRSLEDAVETAASMRARGYGAAKRSS
;
A
#
# COMPACT_ATOMS: atom_id res chain seq x y z
N MET A 1 7.50 -20.48 -3.79
CA MET A 1 7.57 -19.88 -5.15
C MET A 1 8.74 -18.92 -5.18
N HIS A 2 9.55 -18.96 -6.23
CA HIS A 2 10.67 -18.04 -6.41
C HIS A 2 10.12 -16.59 -6.60
N PRO A 3 10.69 -15.57 -5.95
CA PRO A 3 10.09 -14.22 -5.93
C PRO A 3 10.05 -13.54 -7.29
N ILE A 4 11.04 -13.79 -8.16
CA ILE A 4 11.16 -13.14 -9.49
C ILE A 4 9.99 -13.52 -10.43
N PRO A 5 9.71 -14.82 -10.71
CA PRO A 5 8.59 -15.19 -11.58
C PRO A 5 7.24 -14.73 -11.04
N ALA A 6 7.04 -14.75 -9.72
CA ALA A 6 5.80 -14.27 -9.12
C ALA A 6 5.61 -12.77 -9.35
N ALA A 7 6.63 -11.95 -9.14
CA ALA A 7 6.58 -10.50 -9.38
C ALA A 7 6.29 -10.19 -10.86
N VAL A 8 6.98 -10.87 -11.78
CA VAL A 8 6.78 -10.67 -13.24
C VAL A 8 5.37 -11.08 -13.65
N TYR A 9 4.85 -12.21 -13.15
CA TYR A 9 3.51 -12.66 -13.44
C TYR A 9 2.44 -11.64 -13.02
N PHE A 10 2.48 -11.21 -11.74
CA PHE A 10 1.51 -10.24 -11.24
C PHE A 10 1.63 -8.88 -11.94
N ALA A 11 2.85 -8.40 -12.20
CA ALA A 11 3.07 -7.17 -12.96
C ALA A 11 2.49 -7.26 -14.37
N ALA A 12 2.73 -8.37 -15.09
CA ALA A 12 2.19 -8.58 -16.42
C ALA A 12 0.66 -8.62 -16.42
N VAL A 13 0.03 -9.35 -15.48
CA VAL A 13 -1.43 -9.44 -15.38
C VAL A 13 -2.04 -8.07 -15.05
N ILE A 14 -1.45 -7.29 -14.16
CA ILE A 14 -1.91 -5.95 -13.81
C ILE A 14 -1.83 -5.03 -15.03
N VAL A 15 -0.69 -5.02 -15.72
CA VAL A 15 -0.51 -4.20 -16.93
C VAL A 15 -1.51 -4.57 -18.01
N ILE A 16 -1.66 -5.86 -18.33
CA ILE A 16 -2.62 -6.34 -19.33
C ILE A 16 -4.06 -5.94 -18.94
N SER A 17 -4.44 -6.13 -17.67
CA SER A 17 -5.77 -5.77 -17.18
C SER A 17 -6.04 -4.27 -17.26
N MET A 18 -5.01 -3.43 -17.15
CA MET A 18 -5.13 -1.97 -17.21
C MET A 18 -5.30 -1.47 -18.65
N PHE A 19 -4.64 -2.10 -19.62
CA PHE A 19 -4.68 -1.67 -21.02
C PHE A 19 -5.84 -2.28 -21.82
N THR A 20 -6.45 -3.36 -21.33
CA THR A 20 -7.50 -4.07 -22.08
C THR A 20 -8.88 -3.69 -21.59
N MET A 21 -9.61 -2.87 -22.38
CA MET A 21 -10.99 -2.46 -22.09
C MET A 21 -12.07 -3.39 -22.67
N HIS A 22 -11.71 -4.56 -23.16
CA HIS A 22 -12.68 -5.50 -23.71
C HIS A 22 -13.53 -6.15 -22.59
N PRO A 23 -14.88 -6.17 -22.67
CA PRO A 23 -15.73 -6.61 -21.57
C PRO A 23 -15.48 -8.07 -21.14
N VAL A 24 -15.17 -8.95 -22.08
CA VAL A 24 -14.82 -10.34 -21.79
C VAL A 24 -13.54 -10.44 -20.95
N PHE A 25 -12.53 -9.62 -21.27
CA PHE A 25 -11.27 -9.57 -20.50
C PHE A 25 -11.49 -9.03 -19.08
N ILE A 26 -12.35 -8.03 -18.92
CA ILE A 26 -12.67 -7.45 -17.60
C ILE A 26 -13.31 -8.52 -16.70
N ILE A 27 -14.30 -9.27 -17.24
CA ILE A 27 -14.97 -10.33 -16.50
C ILE A 27 -13.99 -11.45 -16.15
N LEU A 28 -13.14 -11.87 -17.09
CA LEU A 28 -12.14 -12.92 -16.87
C LEU A 28 -11.09 -12.49 -15.84
N SER A 29 -10.59 -11.25 -15.92
CA SER A 29 -9.64 -10.68 -14.97
C SER A 29 -10.24 -10.56 -13.57
N LEU A 30 -11.51 -10.13 -13.47
CA LEU A 30 -12.21 -10.01 -12.20
C LEU A 30 -12.45 -11.40 -11.59
N ALA A 31 -12.91 -12.36 -12.36
CA ALA A 31 -13.07 -13.75 -11.89
C ALA A 31 -11.73 -14.35 -11.45
N GLY A 32 -10.68 -14.17 -12.26
CA GLY A 32 -9.33 -14.62 -11.94
C GLY A 32 -8.76 -14.00 -10.66
N SER A 33 -8.97 -12.70 -10.46
CA SER A 33 -8.52 -11.99 -9.24
C SER A 33 -9.28 -12.46 -7.99
N VAL A 34 -10.61 -12.70 -8.09
CA VAL A 34 -11.41 -13.23 -6.99
C VAL A 34 -10.96 -14.65 -6.63
N LEU A 35 -10.80 -15.53 -7.63
CA LEU A 35 -10.30 -16.89 -7.43
C LEU A 35 -8.87 -16.89 -6.85
N GLY A 36 -7.98 -16.04 -7.37
CA GLY A 36 -6.64 -15.87 -6.85
C GLY A 36 -6.62 -15.46 -5.37
N CYS A 37 -7.44 -14.47 -5.00
CA CYS A 37 -7.59 -14.07 -3.61
C CYS A 37 -8.18 -15.17 -2.73
N ALA A 38 -9.14 -15.94 -3.22
CA ALA A 38 -9.75 -17.05 -2.49
C ALA A 38 -8.75 -18.17 -2.19
N VAL A 39 -7.94 -18.53 -3.21
CA VAL A 39 -6.94 -19.61 -3.09
C VAL A 39 -5.75 -19.19 -2.23
N LEU A 40 -5.25 -17.95 -2.41
CA LEU A 40 -4.04 -17.48 -1.73
C LEU A 40 -4.28 -17.00 -0.29
N GLY A 41 -5.41 -16.37 -0.04
CA GLY A 41 -5.68 -15.72 1.25
C GLY A 41 -6.80 -16.36 2.08
N GLY A 42 -7.52 -17.34 1.53
CA GLY A 42 -8.63 -18.02 2.20
C GLY A 42 -9.69 -17.03 2.71
N ARG A 43 -10.33 -17.37 3.85
CA ARG A 43 -11.38 -16.51 4.45
C ARG A 43 -10.90 -15.10 4.84
N LYS A 44 -9.61 -14.94 5.16
CA LYS A 44 -9.04 -13.63 5.52
C LYS A 44 -8.89 -12.70 4.31
N ALA A 45 -8.77 -13.25 3.10
CA ALA A 45 -8.72 -12.44 1.88
C ALA A 45 -10.04 -11.73 1.58
N PHE A 46 -11.17 -12.29 2.03
CA PHE A 46 -12.49 -11.68 1.92
C PHE A 46 -12.75 -10.59 2.99
N SER A 47 -11.88 -10.45 3.97
CA SER A 47 -11.95 -9.33 4.91
C SER A 47 -11.65 -8.03 4.16
N GLY A 48 -12.66 -7.20 3.95
CA GLY A 48 -12.59 -5.99 3.13
C GLY A 48 -13.40 -6.02 1.84
N TRP A 49 -14.19 -7.08 1.61
CA TRP A 49 -15.13 -7.15 0.49
C TRP A 49 -16.00 -5.88 0.33
N PRO A 50 -16.59 -5.32 1.40
CA PRO A 50 -17.41 -4.12 1.26
C PRO A 50 -16.65 -2.93 0.67
N PHE A 51 -15.35 -2.83 0.91
CA PHE A 51 -14.51 -1.78 0.31
C PHE A 51 -14.51 -1.87 -1.23
N TYR A 52 -14.34 -3.07 -1.80
CA TYR A 52 -14.33 -3.25 -3.26
C TYR A 52 -15.70 -2.97 -3.88
N VAL A 53 -16.78 -3.34 -3.19
CA VAL A 53 -18.15 -3.03 -3.62
C VAL A 53 -18.40 -1.52 -3.59
N ILE A 54 -17.97 -0.84 -2.53
CA ILE A 54 -18.09 0.63 -2.42
C ILE A 54 -17.30 1.32 -3.53
N VAL A 55 -16.06 0.90 -3.77
CA VAL A 55 -15.21 1.47 -4.85
C VAL A 55 -15.84 1.23 -6.21
N PHE A 56 -16.39 0.04 -6.46
CA PHE A 56 -17.09 -0.28 -7.70
C PHE A 56 -18.29 0.63 -7.92
N LEU A 57 -19.18 0.73 -6.93
CA LEU A 57 -20.38 1.59 -7.00
C LEU A 57 -20.03 3.06 -7.16
N LEU A 58 -19.03 3.52 -6.40
CA LEU A 58 -18.60 4.92 -6.45
C LEU A 58 -18.04 5.27 -7.84
N THR A 59 -17.18 4.41 -8.39
CA THR A 59 -16.59 4.62 -9.72
C THR A 59 -17.65 4.53 -10.83
N ALA A 60 -18.55 3.54 -10.74
CA ALA A 60 -19.63 3.36 -11.71
C ALA A 60 -20.61 4.55 -11.71
N LEU A 61 -20.83 5.20 -10.55
CA LEU A 61 -21.76 6.31 -10.41
C LEU A 61 -21.12 7.66 -10.76
N ILE A 62 -19.85 7.87 -10.38
CA ILE A 62 -19.15 9.13 -10.66
C ILE A 62 -18.83 9.28 -12.13
N ASN A 63 -18.48 8.21 -12.82
CA ASN A 63 -18.04 8.25 -14.21
C ASN A 63 -19.09 8.87 -15.15
N PRO A 64 -20.39 8.46 -15.14
CA PRO A 64 -21.42 9.08 -15.97
C PRO A 64 -21.69 10.55 -15.61
N LEU A 65 -21.37 10.98 -14.38
CA LEU A 65 -21.52 12.38 -13.95
C LEU A 65 -20.40 13.29 -14.47
N VAL A 66 -19.23 12.71 -14.78
CA VAL A 66 -18.05 13.45 -15.24
C VAL A 66 -17.90 13.36 -16.76
N VAL A 67 -18.16 12.19 -17.34
CA VAL A 67 -17.98 11.94 -18.79
C VAL A 67 -19.33 12.00 -19.49
N HIS A 68 -19.53 13.05 -20.28
CA HIS A 68 -20.79 13.33 -21.01
C HIS A 68 -20.65 12.93 -22.49
N ARG A 69 -20.09 11.77 -22.80
CA ARG A 69 -19.92 11.28 -24.17
C ARG A 69 -20.97 10.23 -24.46
N GLY A 70 -21.89 10.51 -25.39
CA GLY A 70 -22.89 9.57 -25.87
C GLY A 70 -24.03 10.28 -26.59
N GLN A 71 -24.75 9.55 -27.47
CA GLN A 71 -25.87 10.08 -28.24
C GLN A 71 -27.23 9.72 -27.61
N THR A 72 -27.29 8.66 -26.79
CA THR A 72 -28.53 8.19 -26.14
C THR A 72 -28.66 8.77 -24.74
N VAL A 73 -29.44 9.83 -24.62
CA VAL A 73 -29.75 10.45 -23.33
C VAL A 73 -30.84 9.66 -22.62
N LEU A 74 -30.54 9.15 -21.42
CA LEU A 74 -31.52 8.42 -20.59
C LEU A 74 -32.31 9.36 -19.69
N PHE A 75 -31.65 10.26 -19.02
CA PHE A 75 -32.27 11.29 -18.17
C PHE A 75 -31.34 12.47 -17.93
N TYR A 76 -31.93 13.58 -17.49
CA TYR A 76 -31.19 14.81 -17.15
C TYR A 76 -31.09 14.96 -15.63
N ILE A 77 -29.88 15.13 -15.11
CA ILE A 77 -29.65 15.57 -13.73
C ILE A 77 -29.25 17.04 -13.76
N GLY A 78 -30.23 17.92 -13.59
CA GLY A 78 -30.06 19.39 -13.77
C GLY A 78 -29.72 19.74 -15.22
N LEU A 79 -28.56 20.37 -15.45
CA LEU A 79 -28.07 20.75 -16.77
C LEU A 79 -27.23 19.65 -17.47
N ARG A 80 -27.09 18.46 -16.88
CA ARG A 80 -26.21 17.39 -17.37
C ARG A 80 -27.02 16.20 -17.87
N ALA A 81 -26.78 15.81 -19.11
CA ALA A 81 -27.38 14.62 -19.70
C ALA A 81 -26.58 13.37 -19.31
N VAL A 82 -27.25 12.40 -18.71
CA VAL A 82 -26.66 11.07 -18.44
C VAL A 82 -26.99 10.16 -19.60
N THR A 83 -25.96 9.64 -20.27
CA THR A 83 -26.09 8.80 -21.46
C THR A 83 -25.89 7.33 -21.10
N ALA A 84 -26.56 6.42 -21.84
CA ALA A 84 -26.42 4.98 -21.66
C ALA A 84 -24.97 4.52 -21.88
N GLU A 85 -24.31 5.12 -22.87
CA GLU A 85 -22.91 4.81 -23.19
C GLU A 85 -21.96 5.20 -22.05
N ALA A 86 -22.19 6.35 -21.39
CA ALA A 86 -21.41 6.77 -20.24
C ALA A 86 -21.60 5.83 -19.04
N LEU A 87 -22.80 5.27 -18.88
CA LEU A 87 -23.08 4.29 -17.84
C LEU A 87 -22.33 2.97 -18.09
N ILE A 88 -22.41 2.43 -19.32
CA ILE A 88 -21.69 1.19 -19.69
C ILE A 88 -20.18 1.38 -19.54
N TYR A 89 -19.67 2.52 -19.98
CA TYR A 89 -18.26 2.86 -19.79
C TYR A 89 -17.88 2.97 -18.32
N GLY A 90 -18.75 3.56 -17.50
CA GLY A 90 -18.56 3.65 -16.04
C GLY A 90 -18.49 2.28 -15.37
N PHE A 91 -19.36 1.34 -15.76
CA PHE A 91 -19.31 -0.04 -15.27
C PHE A 91 -18.03 -0.77 -15.71
N ALA A 92 -17.61 -0.59 -16.96
CA ALA A 92 -16.37 -1.17 -17.46
C ALA A 92 -15.15 -0.62 -16.71
N ALA A 93 -15.06 0.69 -16.56
CA ALA A 93 -13.98 1.34 -15.81
C ALA A 93 -13.94 0.92 -14.33
N ALA A 94 -15.10 0.80 -13.69
CA ALA A 94 -15.22 0.29 -12.33
C ALA A 94 -14.74 -1.17 -12.22
N GLY A 95 -15.08 -2.00 -13.21
CA GLY A 95 -14.62 -3.40 -13.29
C GLY A 95 -13.11 -3.52 -13.42
N VAL A 96 -12.50 -2.72 -14.31
CA VAL A 96 -11.04 -2.66 -14.45
C VAL A 96 -10.38 -2.22 -13.14
N LEU A 97 -10.85 -1.13 -12.53
CA LEU A 97 -10.28 -0.62 -11.30
C LEU A 97 -10.33 -1.65 -10.17
N VAL A 98 -11.49 -2.29 -9.96
CA VAL A 98 -11.64 -3.31 -8.91
C VAL A 98 -10.80 -4.54 -9.20
N SER A 99 -10.73 -5.00 -10.46
CA SER A 99 -9.88 -6.15 -10.80
C SER A 99 -8.41 -5.87 -10.54
N VAL A 100 -7.91 -4.69 -10.90
CA VAL A 100 -6.53 -4.26 -10.63
C VAL A 100 -6.25 -4.18 -9.13
N LEU A 101 -7.16 -3.59 -8.34
CA LEU A 101 -7.01 -3.54 -6.88
C LEU A 101 -6.98 -4.93 -6.24
N MET A 102 -7.80 -5.86 -6.75
CA MET A 102 -7.78 -7.24 -6.26
C MET A 102 -6.50 -7.97 -6.67
N TRP A 103 -5.96 -7.73 -7.87
CA TRP A 103 -4.65 -8.27 -8.27
C TRP A 103 -3.51 -7.73 -7.41
N PHE A 104 -3.53 -6.43 -7.07
CA PHE A 104 -2.57 -5.86 -6.12
C PHE A 104 -2.66 -6.52 -4.74
N LYS A 105 -3.87 -6.81 -4.28
CA LYS A 105 -4.05 -7.55 -3.02
C LYS A 105 -3.47 -8.96 -3.10
N CYS A 106 -3.72 -9.70 -4.19
CA CYS A 106 -3.13 -11.01 -4.41
C CYS A 106 -1.61 -10.95 -4.45
N MET A 107 -1.06 -9.95 -5.13
CA MET A 107 0.39 -9.69 -5.17
C MET A 107 0.95 -9.47 -3.77
N GLY A 108 0.31 -8.65 -2.93
CA GLY A 108 0.74 -8.40 -1.55
C GLY A 108 0.67 -9.63 -0.64
N LEU A 109 -0.22 -10.60 -0.92
CA LEU A 109 -0.26 -11.87 -0.18
C LEU A 109 0.90 -12.82 -0.56
N VAL A 110 1.40 -12.74 -1.78
CA VAL A 110 2.47 -13.60 -2.31
C VAL A 110 3.85 -12.98 -2.14
N LEU A 111 3.97 -11.66 -2.40
CA LEU A 111 5.20 -10.90 -2.22
C LEU A 111 5.23 -10.33 -0.80
N THR A 112 5.80 -11.11 0.11
CA THR A 112 6.15 -10.64 1.46
C THR A 112 7.36 -9.71 1.42
N ASP A 113 7.52 -8.88 2.46
CA ASP A 113 8.62 -7.91 2.57
C ASP A 113 10.00 -8.56 2.34
N ASP A 114 10.22 -9.77 2.83
CA ASP A 114 11.47 -10.53 2.63
C ASP A 114 11.75 -10.84 1.15
N LYS A 115 10.70 -11.15 0.38
CA LYS A 115 10.83 -11.45 -1.06
C LYS A 115 11.09 -10.18 -1.87
N ILE A 116 10.47 -9.07 -1.46
CA ILE A 116 10.71 -7.75 -2.07
C ILE A 116 12.17 -7.35 -1.80
N MET A 117 12.66 -7.54 -0.58
CA MET A 117 14.07 -7.29 -0.23
C MET A 117 15.05 -8.15 -1.04
N TYR A 118 14.72 -9.42 -1.27
CA TYR A 118 15.54 -10.30 -2.13
C TYR A 118 15.59 -9.78 -3.57
N LEU A 119 14.46 -9.26 -4.10
CA LEU A 119 14.37 -8.72 -5.46
C LEU A 119 15.27 -7.47 -5.62
N PHE A 120 15.22 -6.55 -4.66
CA PHE A 120 16.02 -5.32 -4.67
C PHE A 120 17.47 -5.55 -4.24
N GLY A 121 17.73 -6.55 -3.40
CA GLY A 121 19.06 -6.84 -2.86
C GLY A 121 20.10 -7.22 -3.92
N ARG A 122 19.66 -7.84 -5.00
CA ARG A 122 20.53 -8.22 -6.12
C ARG A 122 20.88 -7.04 -7.01
N THR A 123 19.96 -6.09 -7.19
CA THR A 123 20.14 -4.95 -8.12
C THR A 123 20.80 -3.75 -7.43
N LEU A 124 20.49 -3.52 -6.15
CA LEU A 124 20.97 -2.37 -5.38
C LEU A 124 21.40 -2.80 -3.96
N PRO A 125 22.59 -3.39 -3.77
CA PRO A 125 22.98 -3.98 -2.49
C PRO A 125 23.06 -2.96 -1.34
N LYS A 126 23.37 -1.69 -1.61
CA LYS A 126 23.40 -0.63 -0.59
C LYS A 126 22.00 -0.27 -0.10
N THR A 127 21.04 -0.13 -1.02
CA THR A 127 19.64 0.17 -0.65
C THR A 127 18.96 -1.00 0.04
N ALA A 128 19.25 -2.23 -0.36
CA ALA A 128 18.74 -3.43 0.31
C ALA A 128 19.17 -3.50 1.77
N LEU A 129 20.40 -3.13 2.07
CA LEU A 129 20.91 -3.07 3.44
C LEU A 129 20.17 -2.02 4.26
N VAL A 130 19.93 -0.83 3.69
CA VAL A 130 19.19 0.25 4.38
C VAL A 130 17.74 -0.18 4.63
N ILE A 131 17.07 -0.77 3.63
CA ILE A 131 15.69 -1.26 3.78
C ILE A 131 15.63 -2.39 4.81
N SER A 132 16.57 -3.33 4.79
CA SER A 132 16.65 -4.42 5.77
C SER A 132 16.84 -3.90 7.20
N ALA A 133 17.71 -2.93 7.38
CA ALA A 133 17.89 -2.26 8.67
C ALA A 133 16.60 -1.52 9.08
N ALA A 134 15.97 -0.81 8.16
CA ALA A 134 14.73 -0.07 8.41
C ALA A 134 13.57 -1.00 8.82
N THR A 135 13.32 -2.09 8.10
CA THR A 135 12.24 -3.04 8.43
C THR A 135 12.42 -3.69 9.80
N ARG A 136 13.68 -3.95 10.20
CA ARG A 136 13.99 -4.43 11.55
C ARG A 136 13.77 -3.36 12.62
N LEU A 137 14.06 -2.09 12.30
CA LEU A 137 13.95 -0.99 13.24
C LEU A 137 12.51 -0.53 13.46
N VAL A 138 11.62 -0.63 12.45
CA VAL A 138 10.22 -0.20 12.54
C VAL A 138 9.49 -0.79 13.76
N PRO A 139 9.46 -2.11 14.00
CA PRO A 139 8.77 -2.67 15.16
C PRO A 139 9.40 -2.22 16.49
N LEU A 140 10.72 -2.02 16.53
CA LEU A 140 11.41 -1.48 17.68
C LEU A 140 10.97 -0.05 17.95
N PHE A 141 10.92 0.82 16.93
CA PHE A 141 10.41 2.19 17.03
C PHE A 141 8.97 2.26 17.54
N VAL A 142 8.09 1.44 16.98
CA VAL A 142 6.68 1.41 17.42
C VAL A 142 6.58 1.06 18.91
N ARG A 143 7.38 0.09 19.38
CA ARG A 143 7.44 -0.26 20.80
C ARG A 143 7.97 0.89 21.64
N GLN A 144 9.04 1.56 21.20
CA GLN A 144 9.69 2.64 21.90
C GLN A 144 8.79 3.88 22.01
N ILE A 145 8.05 4.22 20.93
CA ILE A 145 7.04 5.29 20.95
C ILE A 145 5.96 5.01 21.99
N ARG A 146 5.48 3.77 22.10
CA ARG A 146 4.48 3.39 23.11
C ARG A 146 5.01 3.57 24.52
N VAL A 147 6.21 3.06 24.79
CA VAL A 147 6.84 3.20 26.11
C VAL A 147 7.07 4.68 26.45
N SER A 148 7.59 5.48 25.51
CA SER A 148 7.79 6.92 25.71
C SER A 148 6.46 7.65 25.93
N ALA A 149 5.40 7.27 25.21
CA ALA A 149 4.07 7.86 25.39
C ALA A 149 3.49 7.54 26.78
N ASP A 150 3.67 6.32 27.26
CA ASP A 150 3.16 5.91 28.57
C ASP A 150 3.96 6.58 29.70
N THR A 151 5.29 6.69 29.56
CA THR A 151 6.14 7.44 30.48
C THR A 151 5.70 8.91 30.57
N GLN A 152 5.47 9.56 29.43
CA GLN A 152 5.01 10.95 29.39
C GLN A 152 3.62 11.12 30.06
N LYS A 153 2.72 10.15 29.89
CA LYS A 153 1.42 10.15 30.59
C LYS A 153 1.60 10.05 32.11
N CYS A 154 2.50 9.16 32.57
CA CYS A 154 2.79 9.02 34.01
C CYS A 154 3.39 10.29 34.59
N MET A 155 4.17 11.06 33.82
CA MET A 155 4.75 12.35 34.22
C MET A 155 3.73 13.52 34.14
N GLY A 156 2.45 13.24 33.90
CA GLY A 156 1.40 14.26 33.81
C GLY A 156 1.43 15.07 32.51
N ALA A 157 2.27 14.70 31.55
CA ALA A 157 2.26 15.32 30.23
C ALA A 157 0.97 14.92 29.50
N GLY A 158 0.13 15.88 29.19
CA GLY A 158 -1.15 15.63 28.52
C GLY A 158 -2.39 15.91 29.39
N THR A 159 -2.21 16.39 30.62
CA THR A 159 -3.31 16.87 31.49
C THR A 159 -4.01 18.13 30.92
N GLY A 160 -3.45 18.76 29.89
CA GLY A 160 -4.10 19.82 29.15
C GLY A 160 -5.37 19.31 28.46
N LYS A 161 -6.53 19.76 28.94
CA LYS A 161 -7.83 19.44 28.33
C LYS A 161 -7.85 19.94 26.87
N GLY A 162 -8.02 19.02 25.90
CA GLY A 162 -8.28 19.33 24.50
C GLY A 162 -7.19 18.89 23.50
N MET A 163 -7.41 19.25 22.23
CA MET A 163 -6.58 18.88 21.10
C MET A 163 -5.12 19.38 21.23
N ARG A 164 -4.93 20.57 21.78
CA ARG A 164 -3.59 21.18 22.01
C ARG A 164 -2.71 20.35 22.96
N GLY A 165 -3.29 19.82 24.05
CA GLY A 165 -2.56 18.96 25.00
C GLY A 165 -2.11 17.66 24.35
N ARG A 166 -2.96 17.05 23.51
CA ARG A 166 -2.62 15.82 22.76
C ARG A 166 -1.52 16.05 21.74
N ILE A 167 -1.58 17.17 21.00
CA ILE A 167 -0.54 17.54 20.01
C ILE A 167 0.80 17.82 20.71
N SER A 168 0.80 18.60 21.79
CA SER A 168 2.01 18.90 22.57
C SER A 168 2.67 17.62 23.12
N MET A 169 1.87 16.70 23.64
CA MET A 169 2.36 15.40 24.10
C MET A 169 2.95 14.58 22.94
N ALA A 170 2.26 14.50 21.83
CA ALA A 170 2.76 13.79 20.65
C ALA A 170 4.07 14.38 20.12
N ALA A 171 4.19 15.70 20.10
CA ALA A 171 5.42 16.40 19.71
C ALA A 171 6.60 16.07 20.63
N ARG A 172 6.40 16.06 21.96
CA ARG A 172 7.44 15.68 22.92
C ARG A 172 7.90 14.23 22.77
N VAL A 173 6.94 13.29 22.64
CA VAL A 173 7.24 11.88 22.41
C VAL A 173 8.02 11.71 21.10
N PHE A 174 7.61 12.42 20.05
CA PHE A 174 8.27 12.37 18.74
C PHE A 174 9.70 12.93 18.82
N SER A 175 9.90 14.12 19.41
CA SER A 175 11.21 14.73 19.59
C SER A 175 12.18 13.85 20.39
N ALA A 176 11.72 13.29 21.51
CA ALA A 176 12.54 12.39 22.33
C ALA A 176 12.95 11.12 21.57
N ASN A 177 12.03 10.55 20.78
CA ASN A 177 12.33 9.36 19.97
C ASN A 177 13.30 9.67 18.82
N ILE A 178 13.20 10.85 18.17
CA ILE A 178 14.15 11.25 17.13
C ILE A 178 15.57 11.40 17.72
N SER A 179 15.71 12.13 18.84
CA SER A 179 17.04 12.32 19.48
C SER A 179 17.69 10.99 19.79
N ARG A 180 16.95 10.09 20.42
CA ARG A 180 17.44 8.74 20.73
C ARG A 180 17.80 7.93 19.49
N SER A 181 17.00 8.05 18.42
CA SER A 181 17.28 7.35 17.17
C SER A 181 18.54 7.84 16.48
N LEU A 182 18.82 9.13 16.58
CA LEU A 182 20.06 9.69 16.05
C LEU A 182 21.28 9.20 16.84
N GLU A 183 21.17 9.12 18.17
CA GLU A 183 22.21 8.55 19.02
C GLU A 183 22.47 7.06 18.65
N ASP A 184 21.41 6.25 18.60
CA ASP A 184 21.47 4.83 18.20
C ASP A 184 22.07 4.67 16.78
N ALA A 185 21.76 5.58 15.85
CA ALA A 185 22.31 5.56 14.49
C ALA A 185 23.81 5.84 14.45
N VAL A 186 24.28 6.82 15.24
CA VAL A 186 25.71 7.15 15.36
C VAL A 186 26.48 5.99 15.96
N GLU A 187 25.95 5.39 17.03
CA GLU A 187 26.56 4.23 17.68
C GLU A 187 26.64 3.02 16.75
N THR A 188 25.54 2.77 16.00
CA THR A 188 25.47 1.71 14.98
C THR A 188 26.52 1.96 13.89
N ALA A 189 26.65 3.20 13.40
CA ALA A 189 27.63 3.56 12.38
C ALA A 189 29.08 3.39 12.90
N ALA A 190 29.34 3.75 14.14
CA ALA A 190 30.65 3.54 14.79
C ALA A 190 30.97 2.04 14.91
N SER A 191 30.02 1.24 15.35
CA SER A 191 30.14 -0.24 15.43
C SER A 191 30.40 -0.87 14.06
N MET A 192 29.71 -0.42 13.01
CA MET A 192 29.92 -0.89 11.63
C MET A 192 31.34 -0.55 11.14
N ARG A 193 31.83 0.68 11.41
CA ARG A 193 33.21 1.06 11.06
C ARG A 193 34.25 0.20 11.78
N ALA A 194 34.05 -0.05 13.07
CA ALA A 194 34.95 -0.90 13.87
C ALA A 194 35.02 -2.33 13.32
N ARG A 195 33.94 -2.81 12.72
CA ARG A 195 33.88 -4.12 12.04
C ARG A 195 34.42 -4.09 10.59
N GLY A 196 35.03 -2.99 10.14
CA GLY A 196 35.63 -2.85 8.81
C GLY A 196 34.60 -2.64 7.69
N TYR A 197 33.37 -2.24 8.02
CA TYR A 197 32.37 -1.98 6.99
C TYR A 197 32.75 -0.75 6.15
N GLY A 198 32.93 -0.93 4.85
CA GLY A 198 33.35 0.13 3.91
C GLY A 198 34.86 0.26 3.74
N ALA A 199 35.70 -0.53 4.44
CA ALA A 199 37.16 -0.49 4.33
C ALA A 199 37.70 -1.22 3.08
N ALA A 200 36.94 -2.16 2.49
CA ALA A 200 37.30 -2.87 1.27
C ALA A 200 36.15 -2.97 0.27
N LYS A 201 36.46 -3.12 -1.02
CA LYS A 201 35.47 -3.46 -2.05
C LYS A 201 34.87 -4.82 -1.71
N ARG A 202 33.55 -4.85 -1.52
CA ARG A 202 32.81 -6.07 -1.21
C ARG A 202 32.93 -7.04 -2.39
N SER A 203 33.60 -8.18 -2.21
CA SER A 203 33.52 -9.30 -3.13
C SER A 203 32.13 -9.91 -2.99
N SER A 204 31.36 -9.91 -4.06
CA SER A 204 30.07 -10.59 -4.19
C SER A 204 30.28 -12.06 -4.46
#